data_646ee09783b386d011a19ba0332634c5
#
_entry.id   646ee09783b386d011a19ba0332634c5
#
_cell.length_a   1.000
_cell.length_b   1.000
_cell.length_c   1.000
_cell.angle_alpha   90.00
_cell.angle_beta   90.00
_cell.angle_gamma   90.00
#
_symmetry.space_group_name_H-M   'P 1'
#
loop_
_entity.id
_entity.type
_entity.pdbx_description
1 polymer ?
#
loop_
_entity_poly.entity_id
_entity_poly.type
_entity_poly.pdbx_seq_one_letter_code
_entity_poly.pdbx_strand_id
1 'polypeptide(L)'
;MRHRLMFLALATCLALAGCTSLPTSSSPAPFDVSARDGSGIQFSAEGPTDGADAATLVNDFLLACAAGPQDDYATARLFLTAASARSWQPETEILVYDTDTAPSVSSGSENASEVDVTVSVLGVASIDASGVLTRVAASTVSRTFTLLREDGQWRINSPENMVLMSRAAFTASFSLANLYFPTNEGGELVADPRWYPSRRLASHLLAGLVEGPRQSLGSVTLNAIPAGTTVPSQGLDVTDGVARVELNAVMPGGEGTRTSLAWELVRTLTQVADVSQVHVSLSGEVLDMQAIPAPPNYSLDTLVGAGSGGVGLVSSSAVTELNSVSDASNPTVSPVDSSLVAWSGSDGVYAQRGGTAVAFLPGRVPLGPSVDRFGWVWGSATASSVSVGGGVDGAFSVSVESESDGQIHAVRISPDGTRALVLRGSDATAWVGVVEREASGRPVAIRSLEQIPVEHGSVVDVSWTTSTGLVLAVRESGEDDQLVTMPLGGLPSNVSLPIRVASMSAGGSSSLVVITGTDAAGKEEVLIRSGALWQNVPDGLTSARYAG
;
A
#
# COMPACT_ATOMS: atom_id res chain seq x y z
N MET A 1 -55.64 1.36 -56.59
CA MET A 1 -54.52 0.54 -56.18
C MET A 1 -53.21 1.36 -55.91
N ARG A 2 -52.91 2.37 -56.72
CA ARG A 2 -51.66 3.19 -56.60
C ARG A 2 -51.54 3.97 -55.28
N HIS A 3 -52.59 4.51 -54.70
CA HIS A 3 -52.56 5.28 -53.46
C HIS A 3 -52.39 4.41 -52.20
N ARG A 4 -52.79 3.14 -52.19
CA ARG A 4 -52.61 2.21 -51.08
C ARG A 4 -51.15 1.71 -51.00
N LEU A 5 -50.49 1.54 -52.14
CA LEU A 5 -49.06 1.19 -52.19
C LEU A 5 -48.15 2.35 -51.74
N MET A 6 -48.53 3.58 -52.03
CA MET A 6 -47.80 4.77 -51.64
C MET A 6 -47.86 5.04 -50.11
N PHE A 7 -49.06 4.77 -49.51
CA PHE A 7 -49.19 4.84 -48.04
C PHE A 7 -48.42 3.73 -47.29
N LEU A 8 -48.36 2.53 -47.86
CA LEU A 8 -47.60 1.44 -47.30
C LEU A 8 -46.08 1.74 -47.36
N ALA A 9 -45.57 2.26 -48.46
CA ALA A 9 -44.17 2.64 -48.62
C ALA A 9 -43.76 3.79 -47.68
N LEU A 10 -44.66 4.78 -47.48
CA LEU A 10 -44.41 5.89 -46.55
C LEU A 10 -44.39 5.42 -45.08
N ALA A 11 -45.30 4.49 -44.72
CA ALA A 11 -45.33 3.91 -43.37
C ALA A 11 -44.08 3.05 -43.06
N THR A 12 -43.54 2.35 -44.07
CA THR A 12 -42.31 1.54 -43.92
C THR A 12 -41.06 2.42 -43.79
N CYS A 13 -41.00 3.56 -44.50
CA CYS A 13 -39.90 4.52 -44.36
C CYS A 13 -39.92 5.24 -42.99
N LEU A 14 -41.09 5.53 -42.40
CA LEU A 14 -41.16 6.11 -41.06
C LEU A 14 -40.79 5.11 -39.95
N ALA A 15 -40.99 3.81 -40.14
CA ALA A 15 -40.65 2.78 -39.18
C ALA A 15 -39.13 2.47 -39.13
N LEU A 16 -38.35 2.80 -40.18
CA LEU A 16 -36.90 2.63 -40.23
C LEU A 16 -36.12 3.85 -39.73
N ALA A 17 -36.74 5.00 -39.47
CA ALA A 17 -36.10 6.20 -38.98
C ALA A 17 -35.99 6.27 -37.42
N GLY A 18 -36.50 5.24 -36.72
CA GLY A 18 -36.61 5.22 -35.24
C GLY A 18 -35.44 4.66 -34.45
N CYS A 19 -34.33 4.22 -35.06
CA CYS A 19 -33.27 3.51 -34.38
C CYS A 19 -31.87 4.09 -34.64
N THR A 20 -31.64 5.41 -34.42
CA THR A 20 -30.28 5.96 -34.38
C THR A 20 -30.18 7.13 -33.42
N SER A 21 -30.49 6.90 -32.15
CA SER A 21 -29.96 7.74 -31.07
C SER A 21 -29.43 6.84 -29.96
N LEU A 22 -28.25 6.24 -30.20
CA LEU A 22 -27.41 5.85 -29.11
C LEU A 22 -26.95 7.16 -28.46
N PRO A 23 -27.15 7.36 -27.13
CA PRO A 23 -26.59 8.50 -26.44
C PRO A 23 -25.05 8.35 -26.43
N THR A 24 -24.37 9.22 -27.16
CA THR A 24 -22.91 9.27 -27.26
C THR A 24 -22.25 10.03 -26.09
N SER A 25 -22.99 10.33 -25.04
CA SER A 25 -22.48 10.91 -23.79
C SER A 25 -23.39 10.55 -22.63
N SER A 26 -23.19 9.41 -22.03
CA SER A 26 -23.50 9.24 -20.61
C SER A 26 -22.24 9.57 -19.83
N SER A 27 -22.28 10.56 -18.95
CA SER A 27 -21.31 10.65 -17.87
C SER A 27 -21.18 9.28 -17.24
N PRO A 28 -19.97 8.75 -16.99
CA PRO A 28 -19.85 7.50 -16.27
C PRO A 28 -20.53 7.70 -14.92
N ALA A 29 -21.70 7.08 -14.75
CA ALA A 29 -22.26 6.91 -13.42
C ALA A 29 -21.25 6.05 -12.65
N PRO A 30 -20.84 6.44 -11.44
CA PRO A 30 -20.08 5.53 -10.60
C PRO A 30 -20.92 4.25 -10.52
N PHE A 31 -20.33 3.15 -10.99
CA PHE A 31 -20.86 1.84 -10.69
C PHE A 31 -20.73 1.72 -9.18
N ASP A 32 -21.83 1.86 -8.45
CA ASP A 32 -21.93 1.30 -7.12
C ASP A 32 -21.80 -0.21 -7.31
N VAL A 33 -20.56 -0.65 -7.25
CA VAL A 33 -20.29 -2.03 -6.90
C VAL A 33 -20.68 -2.09 -5.43
N SER A 34 -21.95 -2.37 -5.18
CA SER A 34 -22.36 -2.92 -3.89
C SER A 34 -21.37 -4.05 -3.65
N ALA A 35 -20.47 -3.85 -2.69
CA ALA A 35 -19.63 -4.92 -2.24
C ALA A 35 -20.61 -6.05 -1.93
N ARG A 36 -20.62 -7.07 -2.77
CA ARG A 36 -21.34 -8.29 -2.44
C ARG A 36 -20.75 -8.69 -1.11
N ASP A 37 -21.63 -8.93 -0.15
CA ASP A 37 -21.28 -9.57 1.10
C ASP A 37 -20.13 -10.52 0.84
N GLY A 38 -19.01 -10.30 1.52
CA GLY A 38 -17.76 -11.02 1.27
C GLY A 38 -17.91 -12.51 1.63
N SER A 39 -18.65 -13.24 0.78
CA SER A 39 -18.49 -14.67 0.66
C SER A 39 -17.21 -14.93 -0.13
N GLY A 40 -16.07 -14.51 0.44
CA GLY A 40 -14.78 -15.05 0.09
C GLY A 40 -14.89 -16.57 0.15
N ILE A 41 -14.09 -17.27 -0.63
CA ILE A 41 -13.98 -18.73 -0.59
C ILE A 41 -13.76 -19.10 0.89
N GLN A 42 -14.79 -19.63 1.55
CA GLN A 42 -14.67 -20.08 2.92
C GLN A 42 -13.94 -21.41 2.87
N PHE A 43 -12.70 -21.42 3.33
CA PHE A 43 -11.98 -22.65 3.57
C PHE A 43 -12.62 -23.33 4.78
N SER A 44 -13.24 -24.50 4.57
CA SER A 44 -13.67 -25.40 5.64
C SER A 44 -12.73 -26.59 5.64
N ALA A 45 -12.14 -26.88 6.78
CA ALA A 45 -11.32 -28.06 6.95
C ALA A 45 -12.05 -29.06 7.87
N GLU A 46 -11.87 -30.33 7.57
CA GLU A 46 -12.30 -31.43 8.44
C GLU A 46 -11.20 -31.75 9.46
N GLY A 47 -11.55 -32.37 10.57
CA GLY A 47 -10.59 -32.89 11.54
C GLY A 47 -9.75 -34.04 10.98
N PRO A 48 -8.77 -34.56 11.75
CA PRO A 48 -7.88 -35.60 11.30
C PRO A 48 -8.66 -36.90 10.98
N THR A 49 -8.31 -37.49 9.83
CA THR A 49 -8.91 -38.76 9.38
C THR A 49 -8.35 -39.94 10.18
N ASP A 50 -9.21 -40.85 10.65
CA ASP A 50 -8.78 -42.05 11.37
C ASP A 50 -7.87 -42.92 10.49
N GLY A 51 -6.72 -43.32 11.03
CA GLY A 51 -5.74 -44.16 10.35
C GLY A 51 -4.91 -43.47 9.28
N ALA A 52 -4.99 -42.15 9.15
CA ALA A 52 -4.12 -41.37 8.24
C ALA A 52 -2.64 -41.65 8.54
N ASP A 53 -1.83 -41.74 7.49
CA ASP A 53 -0.37 -41.78 7.64
C ASP A 53 0.16 -40.39 8.07
N ALA A 54 1.41 -40.35 8.50
CA ALA A 54 2.01 -39.13 9.05
C ALA A 54 2.06 -37.96 8.05
N ALA A 55 2.36 -38.22 6.78
CA ALA A 55 2.44 -37.19 5.73
C ALA A 55 1.06 -36.65 5.40
N THR A 56 0.06 -37.51 5.29
CA THR A 56 -1.36 -37.14 5.07
C THR A 56 -1.84 -36.27 6.22
N LEU A 57 -1.57 -36.64 7.48
CA LEU A 57 -1.98 -35.88 8.66
C LEU A 57 -1.38 -34.45 8.64
N VAL A 58 -0.11 -34.30 8.27
CA VAL A 58 0.52 -32.96 8.19
C VAL A 58 -0.07 -32.14 7.03
N ASN A 59 -0.35 -32.75 5.87
CA ASN A 59 -1.03 -32.04 4.77
C ASN A 59 -2.43 -31.53 5.20
N ASP A 60 -3.23 -32.38 5.87
CA ASP A 60 -4.55 -32.01 6.35
C ASP A 60 -4.46 -30.93 7.45
N PHE A 61 -3.42 -30.98 8.29
CA PHE A 61 -3.12 -29.92 9.25
C PHE A 61 -2.84 -28.57 8.56
N LEU A 62 -2.07 -28.54 7.47
CA LEU A 62 -1.83 -27.30 6.71
C LEU A 62 -3.14 -26.75 6.14
N LEU A 63 -4.04 -27.61 5.66
CA LEU A 63 -5.37 -27.18 5.20
C LEU A 63 -6.23 -26.64 6.35
N ALA A 64 -6.18 -27.29 7.52
CA ALA A 64 -6.86 -26.82 8.71
C ALA A 64 -6.30 -25.46 9.21
N CYS A 65 -4.99 -25.25 9.09
CA CYS A 65 -4.37 -23.96 9.37
C CYS A 65 -4.83 -22.85 8.40
N ALA A 66 -5.01 -23.17 7.10
CA ALA A 66 -5.52 -22.23 6.11
C ALA A 66 -6.98 -21.79 6.41
N ALA A 67 -7.80 -22.68 7.00
CA ALA A 67 -9.15 -22.38 7.47
C ALA A 67 -9.17 -21.72 8.87
N GLY A 68 -8.07 -21.76 9.60
CA GLY A 68 -7.95 -21.38 11.01
C GLY A 68 -8.50 -20.00 11.38
N PRO A 69 -8.30 -18.92 10.58
CA PRO A 69 -8.88 -17.61 10.86
C PRO A 69 -10.41 -17.58 10.95
N GLN A 70 -11.11 -18.61 10.43
CA GLN A 70 -12.56 -18.71 10.47
C GLN A 70 -13.09 -19.35 11.77
N ASP A 71 -12.31 -20.21 12.43
CA ASP A 71 -12.71 -20.97 13.62
C ASP A 71 -11.78 -20.80 14.82
N ASP A 72 -10.95 -19.76 14.83
CA ASP A 72 -9.93 -19.49 15.85
C ASP A 72 -8.95 -20.70 16.00
N TYR A 73 -8.65 -21.36 14.88
CA TYR A 73 -7.80 -22.56 14.76
C TYR A 73 -8.31 -23.78 15.53
N ALA A 74 -9.60 -23.85 15.86
CA ALA A 74 -10.19 -24.96 16.59
C ALA A 74 -10.00 -26.28 15.85
N THR A 75 -10.25 -26.33 14.54
CA THR A 75 -10.05 -27.54 13.73
C THR A 75 -8.57 -27.94 13.65
N ALA A 76 -7.65 -26.99 13.45
CA ALA A 76 -6.21 -27.26 13.40
C ALA A 76 -5.69 -27.87 14.72
N ARG A 77 -6.24 -27.46 15.87
CA ARG A 77 -5.86 -28.00 17.19
C ARG A 77 -6.20 -29.48 17.35
N LEU A 78 -7.16 -30.04 16.59
CA LEU A 78 -7.50 -31.48 16.62
C LEU A 78 -6.37 -32.36 16.07
N PHE A 79 -5.48 -31.84 15.27
CA PHE A 79 -4.31 -32.52 14.72
C PHE A 79 -3.14 -32.63 15.70
N LEU A 80 -3.20 -31.88 16.81
CA LEU A 80 -2.13 -31.78 17.78
C LEU A 80 -2.33 -32.78 18.93
N THR A 81 -1.24 -33.11 19.63
CA THR A 81 -1.37 -33.82 20.92
C THR A 81 -2.15 -32.94 21.91
N ALA A 82 -2.82 -33.55 22.88
CA ALA A 82 -3.62 -32.83 23.87
C ALA A 82 -2.82 -31.77 24.66
N ALA A 83 -1.53 -31.97 24.85
CA ALA A 83 -0.63 -31.00 25.47
C ALA A 83 -0.38 -29.82 24.53
N SER A 84 0.01 -30.11 23.29
CA SER A 84 0.37 -29.09 22.27
C SER A 84 -0.84 -28.25 21.89
N ALA A 85 -2.04 -28.84 21.77
CA ALA A 85 -3.27 -28.11 21.46
C ALA A 85 -3.58 -26.98 22.45
N ARG A 86 -3.18 -27.11 23.72
CA ARG A 86 -3.38 -26.08 24.76
C ARG A 86 -2.35 -24.97 24.74
N SER A 87 -1.11 -25.24 24.32
CA SER A 87 0.02 -24.31 24.39
C SER A 87 0.34 -23.63 23.06
N TRP A 88 -0.09 -24.21 21.94
CA TRP A 88 0.20 -23.71 20.60
C TRP A 88 -0.44 -22.34 20.34
N GLN A 89 0.36 -21.40 19.87
CA GLN A 89 -0.02 -20.03 19.55
C GLN A 89 0.16 -19.77 18.04
N PRO A 90 -0.84 -20.08 17.20
CA PRO A 90 -0.72 -20.02 15.75
C PRO A 90 -0.47 -18.62 15.18
N GLU A 91 -0.98 -17.59 15.85
CA GLU A 91 -0.91 -16.19 15.36
C GLU A 91 0.40 -15.48 15.74
N THR A 92 1.37 -16.17 16.34
CA THR A 92 2.68 -15.58 16.65
C THR A 92 3.46 -15.26 15.38
N GLU A 93 3.38 -16.14 14.38
CA GLU A 93 3.96 -15.93 13.05
C GLU A 93 3.14 -16.66 11.99
N ILE A 94 2.94 -16.01 10.85
CA ILE A 94 2.37 -16.65 9.66
C ILE A 94 3.42 -16.57 8.56
N LEU A 95 3.94 -17.72 8.13
CA LEU A 95 4.80 -17.81 6.96
C LEU A 95 3.94 -18.02 5.72
N VAL A 96 3.97 -17.03 4.83
CA VAL A 96 3.27 -17.09 3.54
C VAL A 96 4.19 -17.69 2.49
N TYR A 97 3.72 -18.74 1.82
CA TYR A 97 4.44 -19.37 0.72
C TYR A 97 3.75 -19.17 -0.63
N ASP A 98 4.51 -19.33 -1.70
CA ASP A 98 4.01 -19.18 -3.06
C ASP A 98 2.97 -20.26 -3.38
N THR A 99 1.86 -19.84 -3.98
CA THR A 99 0.76 -20.74 -4.38
C THR A 99 1.12 -21.63 -5.57
N ASP A 100 1.97 -21.13 -6.48
CA ASP A 100 2.32 -21.84 -7.72
C ASP A 100 3.25 -23.03 -7.46
N THR A 101 3.87 -23.09 -6.27
CA THR A 101 4.75 -24.18 -5.85
C THR A 101 4.10 -24.98 -4.74
N ALA A 102 3.71 -26.21 -5.04
CA ALA A 102 3.11 -27.11 -4.04
C ALA A 102 4.12 -27.43 -2.92
N PRO A 103 3.67 -27.49 -1.64
CA PRO A 103 4.50 -27.96 -0.53
C PRO A 103 5.08 -29.36 -0.82
N SER A 104 6.37 -29.52 -0.59
CA SER A 104 7.01 -30.84 -0.62
C SER A 104 7.00 -31.43 0.78
N VAL A 105 6.37 -32.62 0.94
CA VAL A 105 6.26 -33.30 2.22
C VAL A 105 7.04 -34.61 2.18
N SER A 106 7.92 -34.81 3.14
CA SER A 106 8.71 -36.03 3.30
C SER A 106 8.59 -36.55 4.72
N SER A 107 8.32 -37.84 4.88
CA SER A 107 8.23 -38.48 6.18
C SER A 107 9.39 -39.45 6.41
N GLY A 108 9.80 -39.60 7.67
CA GLY A 108 10.72 -40.63 8.10
C GLY A 108 10.10 -42.03 8.12
N SER A 109 10.78 -43.01 8.73
CA SER A 109 10.31 -44.39 8.82
C SER A 109 9.09 -44.50 9.74
N GLU A 110 7.96 -45.02 9.24
CA GLU A 110 6.69 -45.14 9.98
C GLU A 110 6.63 -46.24 11.05
N ASN A 111 7.69 -47.02 11.25
CA ASN A 111 7.71 -48.10 12.24
C ASN A 111 8.00 -47.64 13.68
N ALA A 112 8.16 -46.34 13.91
CA ALA A 112 8.46 -45.74 15.20
C ALA A 112 7.18 -45.28 15.91
N SER A 113 7.23 -45.13 17.22
CA SER A 113 6.21 -44.41 18.02
C SER A 113 6.27 -42.88 17.81
N GLU A 114 7.30 -42.44 17.13
CA GLU A 114 7.59 -41.07 16.78
C GLU A 114 8.09 -41.00 15.34
N VAL A 115 7.68 -39.99 14.60
CA VAL A 115 8.12 -39.75 13.22
C VAL A 115 8.23 -38.26 12.95
N ASP A 116 9.28 -37.85 12.25
CA ASP A 116 9.44 -36.51 11.76
C ASP A 116 8.92 -36.38 10.32
N VAL A 117 8.10 -35.35 10.09
CA VAL A 117 7.60 -34.99 8.77
C VAL A 117 8.12 -33.60 8.45
N THR A 118 8.88 -33.47 7.37
CA THR A 118 9.42 -32.19 6.90
C THR A 118 8.60 -31.66 5.74
N VAL A 119 8.12 -30.43 5.89
CA VAL A 119 7.44 -29.65 4.86
C VAL A 119 8.39 -28.58 4.34
N SER A 120 8.59 -28.53 3.03
CA SER A 120 9.39 -27.51 2.35
C SER A 120 8.50 -26.70 1.41
N VAL A 121 8.57 -25.39 1.53
CA VAL A 121 7.77 -24.42 0.76
C VAL A 121 8.67 -23.29 0.22
N LEU A 122 8.24 -22.62 -0.85
CA LEU A 122 8.86 -21.39 -1.31
C LEU A 122 8.28 -20.21 -0.52
N GLY A 123 8.98 -19.78 0.55
CA GLY A 123 8.55 -18.66 1.39
C GLY A 123 8.69 -17.32 0.66
N VAL A 124 7.70 -16.43 0.80
CA VAL A 124 7.68 -15.11 0.15
C VAL A 124 7.45 -13.96 1.12
N ALA A 125 6.84 -14.23 2.28
CA ALA A 125 6.64 -13.23 3.33
C ALA A 125 6.41 -13.92 4.68
N SER A 126 6.66 -13.19 5.78
CA SER A 126 6.19 -13.54 7.12
C SER A 126 5.37 -12.39 7.71
N ILE A 127 4.39 -12.73 8.53
CA ILE A 127 3.57 -11.77 9.29
C ILE A 127 3.79 -12.07 10.77
N ASP A 128 4.16 -11.06 11.55
CA ASP A 128 4.32 -11.18 12.99
C ASP A 128 3.00 -11.07 13.75
N ALA A 129 3.05 -11.26 15.07
CA ALA A 129 1.89 -11.18 15.96
C ALA A 129 1.18 -9.81 15.93
N SER A 130 1.89 -8.74 15.54
CA SER A 130 1.33 -7.39 15.40
C SER A 130 0.66 -7.16 14.04
N GLY A 131 0.69 -8.14 13.15
CA GLY A 131 0.18 -8.04 11.78
C GLY A 131 1.12 -7.33 10.79
N VAL A 132 2.37 -7.11 11.15
CA VAL A 132 3.36 -6.50 10.27
C VAL A 132 3.90 -7.54 9.31
N LEU A 133 3.73 -7.28 8.00
CA LEU A 133 4.29 -8.14 6.96
C LEU A 133 5.72 -7.74 6.65
N THR A 134 6.63 -8.71 6.76
CA THR A 134 8.01 -8.62 6.29
C THR A 134 8.16 -9.49 5.04
N ARG A 135 8.53 -8.88 3.91
CA ARG A 135 8.84 -9.63 2.69
C ARG A 135 10.24 -10.24 2.81
N VAL A 136 10.36 -11.45 2.33
CA VAL A 136 11.65 -12.15 2.22
C VAL A 136 11.92 -12.44 0.74
N ALA A 137 13.19 -12.48 0.36
CA ALA A 137 13.54 -12.99 -0.97
C ALA A 137 13.03 -14.43 -1.08
N ALA A 138 12.36 -14.76 -2.19
CA ALA A 138 11.81 -16.09 -2.42
C ALA A 138 12.88 -17.16 -2.21
N SER A 139 12.69 -17.98 -1.19
CA SER A 139 13.65 -19.02 -0.80
C SER A 139 12.93 -20.24 -0.24
N THR A 140 13.55 -21.42 -0.43
CA THR A 140 13.02 -22.64 0.17
C THR A 140 13.15 -22.61 1.69
N VAL A 141 12.02 -22.65 2.37
CA VAL A 141 11.92 -22.76 3.83
C VAL A 141 11.42 -24.15 4.19
N SER A 142 12.12 -24.84 5.09
CA SER A 142 11.70 -26.16 5.58
C SER A 142 11.31 -26.08 7.05
N ARG A 143 10.22 -26.76 7.39
CA ARG A 143 9.72 -26.93 8.77
C ARG A 143 9.51 -28.40 9.06
N THR A 144 9.93 -28.86 10.22
CA THR A 144 9.79 -30.24 10.64
C THR A 144 8.77 -30.36 11.77
N PHE A 145 7.82 -31.24 11.57
CA PHE A 145 6.79 -31.59 12.53
C PHE A 145 7.11 -32.97 13.12
N THR A 146 7.27 -33.03 14.42
CA THR A 146 7.44 -34.29 15.14
C THR A 146 6.06 -34.84 15.52
N LEU A 147 5.73 -36.04 15.09
CA LEU A 147 4.45 -36.70 15.37
C LEU A 147 4.64 -37.83 16.36
N LEU A 148 3.70 -37.94 17.29
CA LEU A 148 3.58 -39.02 18.25
C LEU A 148 2.26 -39.80 18.06
N ARG A 149 2.22 -41.06 18.49
CA ARG A 149 0.96 -41.83 18.51
C ARG A 149 0.22 -41.60 19.84
N GLU A 150 -0.98 -40.99 19.75
CA GLU A 150 -1.96 -40.94 20.82
C GLU A 150 -3.16 -41.84 20.44
N ASP A 151 -3.52 -42.81 21.29
CA ASP A 151 -4.59 -43.78 21.05
C ASP A 151 -4.50 -44.51 19.70
N GLY A 152 -3.26 -44.78 19.27
CA GLY A 152 -2.98 -45.45 17.99
C GLY A 152 -2.99 -44.54 16.76
N GLN A 153 -3.35 -43.29 16.90
CA GLN A 153 -3.40 -42.28 15.83
C GLN A 153 -2.20 -41.33 15.88
N TRP A 154 -1.73 -40.86 14.72
CA TRP A 154 -0.71 -39.82 14.68
C TRP A 154 -1.27 -38.47 15.16
N ARG A 155 -0.47 -37.73 15.94
CA ARG A 155 -0.73 -36.32 16.34
C ARG A 155 0.57 -35.56 16.35
N ILE A 156 0.52 -34.30 15.92
CA ILE A 156 1.68 -33.39 15.92
C ILE A 156 1.99 -33.01 17.36
N ASN A 157 3.24 -33.18 17.74
CA ASN A 157 3.73 -32.85 19.08
C ASN A 157 4.63 -31.59 19.01
N SER A 158 4.39 -30.64 19.91
CA SER A 158 5.19 -29.43 20.08
C SER A 158 5.50 -28.68 18.76
N PRO A 159 4.49 -28.34 17.94
CA PRO A 159 4.75 -27.54 16.76
C PRO A 159 5.30 -26.16 17.14
N GLU A 160 6.06 -25.55 16.23
CA GLU A 160 6.44 -24.15 16.39
C GLU A 160 5.17 -23.27 16.49
N ASN A 161 5.27 -22.14 17.21
CA ASN A 161 4.17 -21.17 17.32
C ASN A 161 4.07 -20.35 16.03
N MET A 162 3.63 -21.00 14.97
CA MET A 162 3.48 -20.42 13.65
C MET A 162 2.50 -21.20 12.80
N VAL A 163 2.12 -20.61 11.67
CA VAL A 163 1.30 -21.24 10.62
C VAL A 163 2.02 -21.09 9.27
N LEU A 164 1.99 -22.17 8.47
CA LEU A 164 2.34 -22.12 7.05
C LEU A 164 1.04 -21.94 6.24
N MET A 165 0.98 -20.89 5.42
CA MET A 165 -0.21 -20.57 4.64
C MET A 165 0.16 -20.19 3.21
N SER A 166 -0.55 -20.73 2.22
CA SER A 166 -0.36 -20.29 0.83
C SER A 166 -0.78 -18.84 0.64
N ARG A 167 -0.16 -18.13 -0.30
CA ARG A 167 -0.53 -16.75 -0.65
C ARG A 167 -2.03 -16.62 -0.92
N ALA A 168 -2.63 -17.60 -1.65
CA ALA A 168 -4.06 -17.58 -1.96
C ALA A 168 -4.93 -17.71 -0.71
N ALA A 169 -4.61 -18.65 0.20
CA ALA A 169 -5.34 -18.83 1.46
C ALA A 169 -5.18 -17.60 2.37
N PHE A 170 -3.96 -17.05 2.46
CA PHE A 170 -3.67 -15.86 3.24
C PHE A 170 -4.50 -14.65 2.76
N THR A 171 -4.45 -14.32 1.46
CA THR A 171 -5.20 -13.19 0.90
C THR A 171 -6.71 -13.36 0.94
N ALA A 172 -7.21 -14.59 1.01
CA ALA A 172 -8.63 -14.89 1.18
C ALA A 172 -9.12 -14.76 2.64
N SER A 173 -8.22 -14.96 3.62
CA SER A 173 -8.58 -15.03 5.04
C SER A 173 -8.15 -13.79 5.84
N PHE A 174 -7.18 -13.02 5.35
CA PHE A 174 -6.64 -11.83 5.99
C PHE A 174 -6.90 -10.59 5.16
N SER A 175 -7.06 -9.46 5.82
CA SER A 175 -7.22 -8.14 5.21
C SER A 175 -6.06 -7.23 5.60
N LEU A 176 -5.47 -6.54 4.62
CA LEU A 176 -4.58 -5.43 4.88
C LEU A 176 -5.42 -4.22 5.25
N ALA A 177 -5.25 -3.70 6.45
CA ALA A 177 -5.97 -2.54 6.96
C ALA A 177 -5.00 -1.56 7.62
N ASN A 178 -5.38 -0.29 7.69
CA ASN A 178 -4.54 0.75 8.27
C ASN A 178 -4.97 1.05 9.70
N LEU A 179 -4.04 1.01 10.64
CA LEU A 179 -4.18 1.73 11.89
C LEU A 179 -3.80 3.19 11.64
N TYR A 180 -4.56 4.14 12.15
CA TYR A 180 -4.29 5.56 11.94
C TYR A 180 -3.89 6.21 13.25
N PHE A 181 -2.70 6.83 13.30
CA PHE A 181 -2.16 7.50 14.47
C PHE A 181 -1.92 8.98 14.19
N PRO A 182 -2.26 9.90 15.11
CA PRO A 182 -1.98 11.33 14.93
C PRO A 182 -0.48 11.60 14.82
N THR A 183 -0.09 12.58 14.00
CA THR A 183 1.28 13.09 14.01
C THR A 183 1.56 13.83 15.32
N ASN A 184 2.85 13.93 15.69
CA ASN A 184 3.29 14.67 16.87
C ASN A 184 2.81 16.13 16.87
N GLU A 185 2.66 16.73 15.71
CA GLU A 185 2.19 18.10 15.50
C GLU A 185 0.66 18.21 15.52
N GLY A 186 -0.05 17.09 15.40
CA GLY A 186 -1.50 17.03 15.55
C GLY A 186 -2.31 17.56 14.37
N GLY A 187 -1.83 17.56 13.16
CA GLY A 187 -2.57 18.07 11.98
C GLY A 187 -2.93 17.00 10.95
N GLU A 188 -2.48 15.77 11.15
CA GLU A 188 -2.61 14.68 10.20
C GLU A 188 -2.68 13.35 10.92
N LEU A 189 -3.18 12.33 10.23
CA LEU A 189 -3.11 10.92 10.64
C LEU A 189 -2.15 10.15 9.75
N VAL A 190 -1.24 9.42 10.37
CA VAL A 190 -0.31 8.51 9.70
C VAL A 190 -0.92 7.11 9.67
N ALA A 191 -1.05 6.54 8.50
CA ALA A 191 -1.51 5.17 8.33
C ALA A 191 -0.38 4.18 8.66
N ASP A 192 -0.66 3.17 9.47
CA ASP A 192 0.20 2.02 9.79
C ASP A 192 -0.46 0.75 9.26
N PRO A 193 -0.10 0.29 8.04
CA PRO A 193 -0.74 -0.86 7.43
C PRO A 193 -0.34 -2.15 8.13
N ARG A 194 -1.34 -2.97 8.49
CA ARG A 194 -1.19 -4.28 9.13
C ARG A 194 -2.19 -5.30 8.61
N TRP A 195 -1.82 -6.57 8.66
CA TRP A 195 -2.67 -7.69 8.28
C TRP A 195 -3.38 -8.27 9.48
N TYR A 196 -4.69 -8.39 9.37
CA TYR A 196 -5.53 -8.99 10.39
C TYR A 196 -6.50 -10.00 9.78
N PRO A 197 -6.94 -11.02 10.55
CA PRO A 197 -8.04 -11.88 10.11
C PRO A 197 -9.23 -11.04 9.66
N SER A 198 -9.79 -11.34 8.48
CA SER A 198 -10.94 -10.61 7.93
C SER A 198 -12.18 -10.76 8.81
N ARG A 199 -12.31 -11.90 9.48
CA ARG A 199 -13.34 -12.14 10.47
C ARG A 199 -13.10 -11.26 11.71
N ARG A 200 -14.13 -10.55 12.16
CA ARG A 200 -14.05 -9.60 13.28
C ARG A 200 -12.95 -8.54 13.13
N LEU A 201 -12.74 -8.08 11.89
CA LEU A 201 -11.67 -7.13 11.57
C LEU A 201 -11.70 -5.88 12.47
N ALA A 202 -12.89 -5.31 12.74
CA ALA A 202 -13.02 -4.14 13.60
C ALA A 202 -12.47 -4.37 15.03
N SER A 203 -12.63 -5.59 15.58
CA SER A 203 -12.06 -5.94 16.89
C SER A 203 -10.54 -6.02 16.86
N HIS A 204 -9.98 -6.60 15.80
CA HIS A 204 -8.52 -6.66 15.62
C HIS A 204 -7.91 -5.27 15.44
N LEU A 205 -8.57 -4.39 14.66
CA LEU A 205 -8.12 -3.02 14.48
C LEU A 205 -8.12 -2.24 15.81
N LEU A 206 -9.17 -2.39 16.62
CA LEU A 206 -9.22 -1.76 17.94
C LEU A 206 -8.10 -2.28 18.86
N ALA A 207 -7.83 -3.58 18.85
CA ALA A 207 -6.73 -4.17 19.62
C ALA A 207 -5.37 -3.60 19.14
N GLY A 208 -5.13 -3.52 17.83
CA GLY A 208 -3.91 -2.96 17.28
C GLY A 208 -3.72 -1.46 17.60
N LEU A 209 -4.79 -0.67 17.63
CA LEU A 209 -4.73 0.73 18.10
C LEU A 209 -4.30 0.82 19.57
N VAL A 210 -4.82 -0.06 20.43
CA VAL A 210 -4.44 -0.10 21.85
C VAL A 210 -2.96 -0.49 22.01
N GLU A 211 -2.42 -1.38 21.18
CA GLU A 211 -0.99 -1.71 21.17
C GLU A 211 -0.12 -0.51 20.75
N GLY A 212 -0.63 0.34 19.86
CA GLY A 212 0.04 1.53 19.36
C GLY A 212 0.78 1.35 18.02
N PRO A 213 1.43 2.44 17.55
CA PRO A 213 2.14 2.45 16.27
C PRO A 213 3.38 1.54 16.32
N ARG A 214 3.78 1.03 15.14
CA ARG A 214 5.05 0.31 15.02
C ARG A 214 6.23 1.21 15.40
N GLN A 215 7.32 0.59 15.84
CA GLN A 215 8.49 1.30 16.33
C GLN A 215 9.07 2.32 15.32
N SER A 216 9.06 1.99 14.03
CA SER A 216 9.55 2.88 12.96
C SER A 216 8.75 4.17 12.81
N LEU A 217 7.49 4.21 13.28
CA LEU A 217 6.63 5.40 13.28
C LEU A 217 6.71 6.20 14.59
N GLY A 218 7.29 5.64 15.65
CA GLY A 218 7.25 6.23 17.00
C GLY A 218 7.90 7.62 17.12
N SER A 219 8.80 8.00 16.21
CA SER A 219 9.40 9.34 16.21
C SER A 219 8.46 10.42 15.63
N VAL A 220 7.45 10.03 14.84
CA VAL A 220 6.58 10.97 14.09
C VAL A 220 5.11 10.88 14.49
N THR A 221 4.72 9.91 15.32
CA THR A 221 3.32 9.67 15.72
C THR A 221 3.13 9.59 17.23
N LEU A 222 1.92 9.91 17.66
CA LEU A 222 1.42 9.68 19.01
C LEU A 222 0.38 8.55 18.99
N ASN A 223 0.19 7.87 20.11
CA ASN A 223 -1.02 7.09 20.35
C ASN A 223 -1.97 7.95 21.19
N ALA A 224 -3.15 8.27 20.65
CA ALA A 224 -4.13 9.07 21.36
C ALA A 224 -4.92 8.23 22.39
N ILE A 225 -4.87 6.90 22.29
CA ILE A 225 -5.48 6.00 23.28
C ILE A 225 -4.65 6.05 24.57
N PRO A 226 -5.27 6.30 25.74
CA PRO A 226 -4.55 6.36 27.00
C PRO A 226 -3.79 5.08 27.31
N ALA A 227 -2.56 5.21 27.80
CA ALA A 227 -1.75 4.06 28.21
C ALA A 227 -2.45 3.22 29.29
N GLY A 228 -2.38 1.89 29.17
CA GLY A 228 -3.05 0.96 30.08
C GLY A 228 -4.53 0.73 29.76
N THR A 229 -5.04 1.27 28.66
CA THR A 229 -6.37 0.93 28.15
C THR A 229 -6.48 -0.56 27.84
N THR A 230 -7.63 -1.16 28.17
CA THR A 230 -7.93 -2.55 27.83
C THR A 230 -9.19 -2.63 26.98
N VAL A 231 -9.19 -3.57 26.03
CA VAL A 231 -10.35 -3.88 25.18
C VAL A 231 -11.16 -4.99 25.83
N PRO A 232 -12.51 -4.95 25.77
CA PRO A 232 -13.35 -6.06 26.23
C PRO A 232 -13.00 -7.38 25.54
N SER A 233 -12.95 -8.48 26.29
CA SER A 233 -12.58 -9.80 25.78
C SER A 233 -13.54 -10.36 24.71
N GLN A 234 -14.79 -9.90 24.68
CA GLN A 234 -15.79 -10.25 23.67
C GLN A 234 -15.55 -9.54 22.32
N GLY A 235 -14.58 -8.64 22.25
CA GLY A 235 -14.31 -7.82 21.07
C GLY A 235 -15.26 -6.63 20.94
N LEU A 236 -15.26 -6.01 19.76
CA LEU A 236 -16.07 -4.85 19.44
C LEU A 236 -17.45 -5.27 18.95
N ASP A 237 -18.50 -4.67 19.53
CA ASP A 237 -19.88 -4.83 19.05
C ASP A 237 -20.11 -3.90 17.84
N VAL A 238 -20.53 -4.51 16.72
CA VAL A 238 -20.95 -3.77 15.52
C VAL A 238 -22.39 -4.20 15.21
N THR A 239 -23.32 -3.29 15.40
CA THR A 239 -24.75 -3.54 15.19
C THR A 239 -25.35 -2.41 14.36
N ASP A 240 -26.05 -2.75 13.27
CA ASP A 240 -26.69 -1.79 12.35
C ASP A 240 -25.70 -0.72 11.82
N GLY A 241 -24.46 -1.14 11.52
CA GLY A 241 -23.43 -0.24 11.03
C GLY A 241 -22.77 0.65 12.09
N VAL A 242 -23.10 0.49 13.36
CA VAL A 242 -22.54 1.26 14.48
C VAL A 242 -21.56 0.42 15.27
N ALA A 243 -20.29 0.82 15.27
CA ALA A 243 -19.26 0.25 16.15
C ALA A 243 -19.32 0.94 17.54
N ARG A 244 -19.59 0.15 18.59
CA ARG A 244 -19.62 0.63 19.97
C ARG A 244 -18.31 0.33 20.66
N VAL A 245 -17.47 1.36 20.80
CA VAL A 245 -16.15 1.27 21.44
C VAL A 245 -16.29 1.64 22.91
N GLU A 246 -16.11 0.67 23.77
CA GLU A 246 -16.06 0.87 25.22
C GLU A 246 -14.64 0.63 25.71
N LEU A 247 -13.95 1.69 26.16
CA LEU A 247 -12.57 1.60 26.65
C LEU A 247 -12.55 1.74 28.17
N ASN A 248 -11.83 0.83 28.83
CA ASN A 248 -11.57 0.95 30.26
C ASN A 248 -10.38 1.90 30.48
N ALA A 249 -10.62 3.18 30.34
CA ALA A 249 -9.63 4.25 30.46
C ALA A 249 -10.25 5.53 31.00
N VAL A 250 -9.41 6.40 31.55
CA VAL A 250 -9.84 7.74 31.97
C VAL A 250 -9.93 8.67 30.76
N MET A 251 -11.00 9.48 30.67
CA MET A 251 -11.17 10.48 29.62
C MET A 251 -9.96 11.43 29.59
N PRO A 252 -9.27 11.59 28.43
CA PRO A 252 -8.13 12.49 28.34
C PRO A 252 -8.51 13.94 28.63
N GLY A 253 -7.64 14.66 29.34
CA GLY A 253 -7.76 16.11 29.52
C GLY A 253 -7.41 16.85 28.21
N GLY A 254 -8.08 17.98 27.97
CA GLY A 254 -7.85 18.81 26.78
C GLY A 254 -8.68 18.39 25.55
N GLU A 255 -9.23 19.38 24.86
CA GLU A 255 -10.08 19.18 23.70
C GLU A 255 -9.29 18.57 22.53
N GLY A 256 -8.07 19.06 22.25
CA GLY A 256 -7.23 18.55 21.17
C GLY A 256 -6.90 17.05 21.31
N THR A 257 -6.60 16.58 22.52
CA THR A 257 -6.32 15.15 22.76
C THR A 257 -7.58 14.31 22.55
N ARG A 258 -8.75 14.78 22.98
CA ARG A 258 -10.02 14.10 22.74
C ARG A 258 -10.37 14.04 21.25
N THR A 259 -10.14 15.13 20.52
CA THR A 259 -10.32 15.18 19.06
C THR A 259 -9.39 14.20 18.36
N SER A 260 -8.11 14.11 18.75
CA SER A 260 -7.16 13.15 18.19
C SER A 260 -7.60 11.70 18.45
N LEU A 261 -8.06 11.39 19.66
CA LEU A 261 -8.59 10.06 20.00
C LEU A 261 -9.83 9.71 19.18
N ALA A 262 -10.77 10.64 19.04
CA ALA A 262 -11.96 10.44 18.22
C ALA A 262 -11.58 10.20 16.74
N TRP A 263 -10.65 10.99 16.21
CA TRP A 263 -10.19 10.92 14.83
C TRP A 263 -9.48 9.60 14.52
N GLU A 264 -8.56 9.18 15.40
CA GLU A 264 -7.84 7.90 15.33
C GLU A 264 -8.81 6.71 15.25
N LEU A 265 -9.79 6.65 16.18
CA LEU A 265 -10.78 5.58 16.25
C LEU A 265 -11.72 5.59 15.03
N VAL A 266 -12.28 6.76 14.68
CA VAL A 266 -13.21 6.86 13.55
C VAL A 266 -12.51 6.49 12.25
N ARG A 267 -11.31 7.06 11.98
CA ARG A 267 -10.60 6.80 10.72
C ARG A 267 -10.19 5.34 10.58
N THR A 268 -9.81 4.71 11.69
CA THR A 268 -9.42 3.30 11.69
C THR A 268 -10.63 2.37 11.52
N LEU A 269 -11.71 2.61 12.24
CA LEU A 269 -12.83 1.66 12.25
C LEU A 269 -13.77 1.82 11.05
N THR A 270 -13.94 3.02 10.49
CA THR A 270 -14.81 3.24 9.32
C THR A 270 -14.25 2.73 8.00
N GLN A 271 -13.02 2.20 7.95
CA GLN A 271 -12.52 1.47 6.78
C GLN A 271 -13.12 0.06 6.66
N VAL A 272 -13.72 -0.48 7.74
CA VAL A 272 -14.40 -1.77 7.74
C VAL A 272 -15.78 -1.60 7.09
N ALA A 273 -16.08 -2.43 6.09
CA ALA A 273 -17.28 -2.28 5.26
C ALA A 273 -18.60 -2.23 6.07
N ASP A 274 -18.65 -2.97 7.20
CA ASP A 274 -19.83 -3.04 8.05
C ASP A 274 -19.91 -1.89 9.08
N VAL A 275 -18.95 -0.94 9.09
CA VAL A 275 -18.90 0.16 10.03
C VAL A 275 -19.11 1.50 9.32
N SER A 276 -20.25 2.12 9.55
CA SER A 276 -20.58 3.46 9.03
C SER A 276 -20.50 4.56 10.11
N GLN A 277 -20.60 4.18 11.37
CA GLN A 277 -20.53 5.09 12.53
C GLN A 277 -19.74 4.47 13.67
N VAL A 278 -19.13 5.33 14.49
CA VAL A 278 -18.39 4.92 15.69
C VAL A 278 -18.91 5.70 16.89
N HIS A 279 -19.30 4.98 17.93
CA HIS A 279 -19.66 5.56 19.24
C HIS A 279 -18.61 5.14 20.25
N VAL A 280 -18.03 6.10 20.94
CA VAL A 280 -16.94 5.87 21.91
C VAL A 280 -17.34 6.28 23.30
N SER A 281 -17.07 5.42 24.28
CA SER A 281 -17.15 5.76 25.70
C SER A 281 -15.88 5.30 26.44
N LEU A 282 -15.42 6.11 27.38
CA LEU A 282 -14.31 5.80 28.27
C LEU A 282 -14.84 5.69 29.69
N SER A 283 -14.79 4.50 30.29
CA SER A 283 -15.36 4.22 31.64
C SER A 283 -16.78 4.77 31.82
N GLY A 284 -17.61 4.71 30.76
CA GLY A 284 -19.00 5.16 30.75
C GLY A 284 -19.21 6.62 30.37
N GLU A 285 -18.16 7.44 30.24
CA GLU A 285 -18.25 8.82 29.76
C GLU A 285 -18.16 8.83 28.22
N VAL A 286 -19.13 9.47 27.56
CA VAL A 286 -19.23 9.52 26.10
C VAL A 286 -18.23 10.54 25.52
N LEU A 287 -17.45 10.14 24.53
CA LEU A 287 -16.53 11.00 23.78
C LEU A 287 -17.33 11.81 22.73
N ASP A 288 -17.10 13.12 22.68
CA ASP A 288 -17.66 13.97 21.63
C ASP A 288 -16.94 13.73 20.30
N MET A 289 -17.72 13.39 19.27
CA MET A 289 -17.22 13.04 17.92
C MET A 289 -17.41 14.17 16.89
N GLN A 290 -17.88 15.36 17.30
CA GLN A 290 -18.28 16.42 16.36
C GLN A 290 -17.10 17.22 15.79
N ALA A 291 -15.96 17.24 16.46
CA ALA A 291 -14.80 18.05 16.10
C ALA A 291 -13.76 17.33 15.23
N ILE A 292 -14.12 16.21 14.60
CA ILE A 292 -13.18 15.43 13.78
C ILE A 292 -12.85 16.19 12.49
N PRO A 293 -11.55 16.40 12.17
CA PRO A 293 -11.15 17.06 10.94
C PRO A 293 -11.59 16.28 9.69
N ALA A 294 -11.95 17.00 8.62
CA ALA A 294 -12.16 16.38 7.33
C ALA A 294 -10.81 15.82 6.79
N PRO A 295 -10.83 14.66 6.08
CA PRO A 295 -9.62 14.16 5.43
C PRO A 295 -9.04 15.21 4.47
N PRO A 296 -7.71 15.39 4.43
CA PRO A 296 -7.10 16.29 3.47
C PRO A 296 -7.31 15.78 2.04
N ASN A 297 -7.43 16.71 1.09
CA ASN A 297 -7.56 16.40 -0.33
C ASN A 297 -6.24 16.70 -1.05
N TYR A 298 -5.73 15.72 -1.78
CA TYR A 298 -4.51 15.82 -2.57
C TYR A 298 -4.83 15.68 -4.06
N SER A 299 -4.40 16.66 -4.87
CA SER A 299 -4.55 16.64 -6.34
C SER A 299 -3.40 15.86 -6.99
N LEU A 300 -3.38 14.53 -6.79
CA LEU A 300 -2.30 13.66 -7.29
C LEU A 300 -2.39 13.39 -8.80
N ASP A 301 -3.51 13.66 -9.44
CA ASP A 301 -3.77 13.47 -10.86
C ASP A 301 -3.33 14.65 -11.74
N THR A 302 -2.79 15.72 -11.14
CA THR A 302 -2.24 16.84 -11.88
C THR A 302 -0.94 16.42 -12.56
N LEU A 303 -0.93 16.46 -13.90
CA LEU A 303 0.23 16.09 -14.72
C LEU A 303 0.95 17.35 -15.20
N VAL A 304 2.26 17.39 -15.04
CA VAL A 304 3.13 18.44 -15.57
C VAL A 304 4.16 17.83 -16.50
N GLY A 305 4.44 18.48 -17.62
CA GLY A 305 5.39 18.06 -18.64
C GLY A 305 6.47 19.10 -18.89
N ALA A 306 7.62 18.64 -19.37
CA ALA A 306 8.70 19.47 -19.85
C ALA A 306 9.14 19.03 -21.26
N GLY A 307 9.54 20.00 -22.07
CA GLY A 307 10.00 19.78 -23.43
C GLY A 307 10.55 21.05 -24.07
N SER A 308 10.66 21.06 -25.40
CA SER A 308 11.21 22.20 -26.15
C SER A 308 10.43 23.53 -25.95
N GLY A 309 9.15 23.45 -25.56
CA GLY A 309 8.31 24.62 -25.25
C GLY A 309 8.36 25.05 -23.79
N GLY A 310 9.18 24.43 -22.94
CA GLY A 310 9.29 24.74 -21.51
C GLY A 310 8.55 23.76 -20.62
N VAL A 311 8.09 24.23 -19.46
CA VAL A 311 7.33 23.46 -18.45
C VAL A 311 5.87 23.88 -18.49
N GLY A 312 4.94 22.93 -18.52
CA GLY A 312 3.52 23.21 -18.57
C GLY A 312 2.63 22.11 -17.97
N LEU A 313 1.40 22.49 -17.63
CA LEU A 313 0.35 21.56 -17.24
C LEU A 313 -0.13 20.78 -18.47
N VAL A 314 -0.20 19.47 -18.34
CA VAL A 314 -0.59 18.55 -19.42
C VAL A 314 -2.04 18.15 -19.24
N SER A 315 -2.84 18.35 -20.27
CA SER A 315 -4.18 17.80 -20.43
C SER A 315 -4.21 16.74 -21.52
N SER A 316 -5.34 16.10 -21.74
CA SER A 316 -5.48 15.06 -22.77
C SER A 316 -5.13 15.52 -24.19
N SER A 317 -5.19 16.82 -24.48
CA SER A 317 -5.04 17.37 -25.84
C SER A 317 -4.08 18.56 -25.95
N ALA A 318 -3.58 19.10 -24.86
CA ALA A 318 -2.77 20.32 -24.87
C ALA A 318 -1.84 20.43 -23.66
N VAL A 319 -0.78 21.23 -23.84
CA VAL A 319 0.11 21.67 -22.76
C VAL A 319 -0.15 23.16 -22.52
N THR A 320 -0.52 23.50 -21.28
CA THR A 320 -0.63 24.91 -20.86
C THR A 320 0.71 25.35 -20.27
N GLU A 321 1.44 26.20 -20.99
CA GLU A 321 2.75 26.68 -20.59
C GLU A 321 2.71 27.42 -19.24
N LEU A 322 3.63 27.07 -18.35
CA LEU A 322 3.88 27.72 -17.06
C LEU A 322 5.21 28.47 -17.05
N ASN A 323 6.20 28.00 -17.80
CA ASN A 323 7.52 28.58 -17.94
C ASN A 323 8.15 28.15 -19.25
N SER A 324 8.78 29.10 -19.98
CA SER A 324 9.37 28.88 -21.31
C SER A 324 10.84 28.44 -21.30
N VAL A 325 11.33 27.88 -20.18
CA VAL A 325 12.71 27.38 -20.08
C VAL A 325 12.90 26.11 -20.91
N SER A 326 13.90 26.10 -21.79
CA SER A 326 14.07 25.04 -22.81
C SER A 326 14.90 23.83 -22.35
N ASP A 327 15.61 23.93 -21.21
CA ASP A 327 16.46 22.84 -20.65
C ASP A 327 15.84 22.12 -19.44
N ALA A 328 14.54 22.35 -19.22
CA ALA A 328 13.81 21.69 -18.14
C ALA A 328 13.61 20.20 -18.39
N SER A 329 13.76 19.41 -17.35
CA SER A 329 13.47 17.98 -17.32
C SER A 329 12.88 17.54 -15.98
N ASN A 330 12.21 16.38 -15.97
CA ASN A 330 11.62 15.76 -14.79
C ASN A 330 10.83 16.77 -13.92
N PRO A 331 9.84 17.48 -14.49
CA PRO A 331 9.05 18.45 -13.76
C PRO A 331 8.16 17.77 -12.74
N THR A 332 7.77 18.48 -11.69
CA THR A 332 6.77 18.04 -10.71
C THR A 332 5.96 19.23 -10.21
N VAL A 333 4.82 18.97 -9.59
CA VAL A 333 3.89 19.98 -9.06
C VAL A 333 3.47 19.59 -7.64
N SER A 334 3.18 20.58 -6.81
CA SER A 334 2.70 20.34 -5.45
C SER A 334 1.33 19.63 -5.45
N PRO A 335 1.11 18.64 -4.56
CA PRO A 335 -0.17 17.94 -4.46
C PRO A 335 -1.31 18.80 -3.87
N VAL A 336 -1.01 20.00 -3.39
CA VAL A 336 -2.01 20.91 -2.76
C VAL A 336 -2.05 22.30 -3.39
N ASP A 337 -1.05 22.65 -4.22
CA ASP A 337 -0.92 23.97 -4.85
C ASP A 337 -0.40 23.81 -6.28
N SER A 338 -1.28 23.71 -7.25
CA SER A 338 -0.92 23.54 -8.67
C SER A 338 -0.14 24.72 -9.26
N SER A 339 -0.03 25.85 -8.56
CA SER A 339 0.82 26.97 -8.96
C SER A 339 2.30 26.80 -8.58
N LEU A 340 2.62 25.87 -7.65
CA LEU A 340 3.99 25.53 -7.24
C LEU A 340 4.51 24.36 -8.06
N VAL A 341 5.42 24.66 -8.98
CA VAL A 341 6.03 23.70 -9.91
C VAL A 341 7.54 23.73 -9.76
N ALA A 342 8.17 22.55 -9.81
CA ALA A 342 9.62 22.40 -9.77
C ALA A 342 10.11 21.54 -10.95
N TRP A 343 11.37 21.73 -11.37
CA TRP A 343 12.00 20.96 -12.46
C TRP A 343 13.52 20.93 -12.31
N SER A 344 14.15 19.98 -12.96
CA SER A 344 15.60 19.93 -13.10
C SER A 344 16.04 20.75 -14.31
N GLY A 345 17.00 21.64 -14.11
CA GLY A 345 17.73 22.34 -15.17
C GLY A 345 19.17 21.81 -15.30
N SER A 346 19.99 22.52 -16.06
CA SER A 346 21.39 22.13 -16.35
C SER A 346 22.30 22.15 -15.12
N ASP A 347 22.07 23.01 -14.15
CA ASP A 347 22.94 23.29 -13.00
C ASP A 347 22.27 23.09 -11.63
N GLY A 348 20.95 22.83 -11.62
CA GLY A 348 20.22 22.63 -10.37
C GLY A 348 18.75 22.34 -10.54
N VAL A 349 18.04 22.35 -9.42
CA VAL A 349 16.59 22.28 -9.35
C VAL A 349 16.01 23.68 -9.19
N TYR A 350 15.07 24.01 -10.03
CA TYR A 350 14.34 25.26 -10.03
C TYR A 350 12.91 25.05 -9.56
N ALA A 351 12.35 26.03 -8.87
CA ALA A 351 10.94 26.05 -8.53
C ALA A 351 10.34 27.44 -8.63
N GLN A 352 9.08 27.49 -9.05
CA GLN A 352 8.29 28.72 -9.10
C GLN A 352 6.89 28.50 -8.54
N ARG A 353 6.29 29.60 -8.07
CA ARG A 353 4.88 29.66 -7.68
C ARG A 353 4.22 30.81 -8.41
N GLY A 354 3.23 30.50 -9.27
CA GLY A 354 2.53 31.51 -10.08
C GLY A 354 3.46 32.38 -10.92
N GLY A 355 4.53 31.82 -11.52
CA GLY A 355 5.52 32.53 -12.30
C GLY A 355 6.63 33.20 -11.50
N THR A 356 6.56 33.21 -10.16
CA THR A 356 7.61 33.80 -9.30
C THR A 356 8.55 32.69 -8.81
N ALA A 357 9.88 32.88 -9.01
CA ALA A 357 10.89 31.97 -8.50
C ALA A 357 10.83 31.89 -6.95
N VAL A 358 10.77 30.67 -6.41
CA VAL A 358 10.69 30.40 -4.96
C VAL A 358 11.85 29.58 -4.43
N ALA A 359 12.52 28.78 -5.29
CA ALA A 359 13.69 28.01 -4.89
C ALA A 359 14.65 27.80 -6.07
N PHE A 360 15.93 27.77 -5.75
CA PHE A 360 17.00 27.21 -6.56
C PHE A 360 17.89 26.35 -5.66
N LEU A 361 18.06 25.07 -6.04
CA LEU A 361 18.91 24.11 -5.32
C LEU A 361 20.03 23.67 -6.26
N PRO A 362 21.29 24.05 -5.98
CA PRO A 362 22.41 23.70 -6.84
C PRO A 362 22.67 22.18 -6.82
N GLY A 363 23.13 21.65 -7.94
CA GLY A 363 23.38 20.21 -8.12
C GLY A 363 22.16 19.47 -8.65
N ARG A 364 22.33 18.19 -8.94
CA ARG A 364 21.31 17.38 -9.61
C ARG A 364 20.80 16.27 -8.71
N VAL A 365 19.54 15.92 -8.89
CA VAL A 365 18.95 14.65 -8.52
C VAL A 365 18.58 13.92 -9.82
N PRO A 366 19.12 12.72 -10.08
CA PRO A 366 19.03 12.08 -11.41
C PRO A 366 17.59 11.91 -11.92
N LEU A 367 16.65 11.56 -11.04
CA LEU A 367 15.25 11.32 -11.39
C LEU A 367 14.33 12.53 -11.09
N GLY A 368 14.92 13.71 -10.87
CA GLY A 368 14.19 14.95 -10.69
C GLY A 368 13.68 15.20 -9.27
N PRO A 369 13.19 16.44 -9.02
CA PRO A 369 12.72 16.86 -7.69
C PRO A 369 11.40 16.23 -7.27
N SER A 370 11.05 16.43 -5.99
CA SER A 370 9.73 16.20 -5.42
C SER A 370 9.26 17.50 -4.74
N VAL A 371 7.94 17.70 -4.66
CA VAL A 371 7.33 18.81 -3.93
C VAL A 371 6.33 18.26 -2.94
N ASP A 372 6.49 18.54 -1.66
CA ASP A 372 5.60 18.04 -0.64
C ASP A 372 4.38 18.95 -0.38
N ARG A 373 3.44 18.48 0.43
CA ARG A 373 2.21 19.20 0.79
C ARG A 373 2.45 20.52 1.54
N PHE A 374 3.60 20.65 2.19
CA PHE A 374 3.98 21.86 2.92
C PHE A 374 4.65 22.92 2.01
N GLY A 375 4.85 22.55 0.73
CA GLY A 375 5.47 23.42 -0.27
C GLY A 375 6.99 23.42 -0.25
N TRP A 376 7.61 22.43 0.40
CA TRP A 376 9.05 22.20 0.33
C TRP A 376 9.43 21.47 -0.95
N VAL A 377 10.44 21.99 -1.64
CA VAL A 377 11.03 21.41 -2.85
C VAL A 377 12.25 20.60 -2.44
N TRP A 378 12.23 19.31 -2.72
CA TRP A 378 13.29 18.35 -2.44
C TRP A 378 14.10 18.16 -3.70
N GLY A 379 15.39 18.53 -3.66
CA GLY A 379 16.24 18.63 -4.85
C GLY A 379 17.50 17.81 -4.76
N SER A 380 18.65 18.42 -4.96
CA SER A 380 19.93 17.72 -5.08
C SER A 380 20.27 16.89 -3.84
N ALA A 381 20.87 15.73 -4.06
CA ALA A 381 21.14 14.76 -3.02
C ALA A 381 22.59 14.28 -3.02
N THR A 382 23.10 13.91 -1.84
CA THR A 382 24.35 13.20 -1.60
C THR A 382 24.07 11.77 -1.17
N ALA A 383 25.04 11.05 -0.62
CA ALA A 383 24.80 9.73 -0.02
C ALA A 383 23.99 9.78 1.29
N SER A 384 24.03 10.89 2.03
CA SER A 384 23.46 11.01 3.38
C SER A 384 22.61 12.25 3.63
N SER A 385 22.35 13.04 2.60
CA SER A 385 21.53 14.25 2.75
C SER A 385 20.85 14.67 1.45
N VAL A 386 19.76 15.41 1.59
CA VAL A 386 19.00 16.01 0.48
C VAL A 386 18.89 17.51 0.72
N SER A 387 19.14 18.31 -0.32
CA SER A 387 18.89 19.75 -0.28
C SER A 387 17.41 20.03 -0.45
N VAL A 388 16.86 20.84 0.46
CA VAL A 388 15.45 21.21 0.47
C VAL A 388 15.36 22.73 0.43
N GLY A 389 14.42 23.26 -0.34
CA GLY A 389 14.20 24.70 -0.48
C GLY A 389 12.72 25.04 -0.56
N GLY A 390 12.43 26.32 -0.46
CA GLY A 390 11.07 26.86 -0.41
C GLY A 390 10.83 27.61 0.89
N GLY A 391 9.82 28.47 0.90
CA GLY A 391 9.56 29.33 2.05
C GLY A 391 10.60 30.44 2.23
N VAL A 392 10.67 31.01 3.43
CA VAL A 392 11.50 32.18 3.77
C VAL A 392 12.93 31.82 4.15
N ASP A 393 13.24 30.58 4.46
CA ASP A 393 14.52 30.15 5.04
C ASP A 393 15.60 29.83 3.99
N GLY A 394 15.27 29.91 2.69
CA GLY A 394 16.19 29.53 1.62
C GLY A 394 16.44 28.02 1.56
N ALA A 395 17.56 27.62 0.95
CA ALA A 395 17.95 26.21 0.85
C ALA A 395 18.69 25.73 2.12
N PHE A 396 18.36 24.52 2.57
CA PHE A 396 19.02 23.84 3.69
C PHE A 396 19.15 22.34 3.42
N SER A 397 19.91 21.63 4.25
CA SER A 397 20.15 20.20 4.09
C SER A 397 19.33 19.41 5.10
N VAL A 398 18.62 18.38 4.63
CA VAL A 398 17.90 17.39 5.43
C VAL A 398 18.73 16.11 5.46
N SER A 399 19.03 15.58 6.65
CA SER A 399 19.79 14.34 6.81
C SER A 399 18.94 13.14 6.41
N VAL A 400 19.57 12.17 5.73
CA VAL A 400 18.96 10.87 5.40
C VAL A 400 19.74 9.80 6.13
N GLU A 401 19.07 9.02 6.96
CA GLU A 401 19.67 7.90 7.66
C GLU A 401 20.31 6.92 6.66
N SER A 402 21.46 6.40 6.97
CA SER A 402 22.22 5.56 6.06
C SER A 402 22.85 4.39 6.78
N GLU A 403 22.37 3.20 6.47
CA GLU A 403 23.07 1.96 6.79
C GLU A 403 23.94 1.46 5.62
N SER A 404 23.85 2.10 4.44
CA SER A 404 24.62 1.74 3.24
C SER A 404 25.19 2.96 2.56
N ASP A 405 26.41 2.82 2.02
CA ASP A 405 27.04 3.83 1.17
C ASP A 405 26.41 3.80 -0.22
N GLY A 406 25.95 4.94 -0.70
CA GLY A 406 25.43 5.04 -2.07
C GLY A 406 24.72 6.36 -2.33
N GLN A 407 24.99 6.91 -3.52
CA GLN A 407 24.33 8.13 -4.00
C GLN A 407 22.80 7.96 -4.00
N ILE A 408 22.09 8.98 -3.52
CA ILE A 408 20.64 9.05 -3.62
C ILE A 408 20.27 9.50 -5.05
N HIS A 409 19.44 8.72 -5.72
CA HIS A 409 18.96 8.98 -7.09
C HIS A 409 17.61 9.68 -7.13
N ALA A 410 16.75 9.39 -6.15
CA ALA A 410 15.45 10.01 -5.99
C ALA A 410 15.03 10.05 -4.52
N VAL A 411 14.27 11.10 -4.17
CA VAL A 411 13.47 11.18 -2.94
C VAL A 411 12.06 11.57 -3.35
N ARG A 412 11.05 10.81 -2.92
CA ARG A 412 9.64 11.05 -3.19
C ARG A 412 8.87 11.11 -1.88
N ILE A 413 8.33 12.26 -1.58
CA ILE A 413 7.57 12.46 -0.35
C ILE A 413 6.13 11.97 -0.55
N SER A 414 5.61 11.23 0.44
CA SER A 414 4.21 10.79 0.40
C SER A 414 3.23 11.97 0.39
N PRO A 415 2.01 11.81 -0.16
CA PRO A 415 1.03 12.89 -0.24
C PRO A 415 0.70 13.55 1.10
N ASP A 416 0.68 12.76 2.18
CA ASP A 416 0.49 13.24 3.55
C ASP A 416 1.74 13.90 4.16
N GLY A 417 2.89 13.83 3.48
CA GLY A 417 4.15 14.43 3.92
C GLY A 417 4.88 13.67 5.01
N THR A 418 4.42 12.48 5.41
CA THR A 418 4.92 11.74 6.59
C THR A 418 6.00 10.72 6.24
N ARG A 419 6.06 10.27 4.97
CA ARG A 419 7.03 9.28 4.49
C ARG A 419 7.82 9.76 3.30
N ALA A 420 8.96 9.13 3.09
CA ALA A 420 9.77 9.31 1.89
C ALA A 420 10.12 7.95 1.29
N LEU A 421 9.98 7.82 -0.03
CA LEU A 421 10.67 6.79 -0.81
C LEU A 421 12.04 7.33 -1.18
N VAL A 422 13.08 6.54 -0.94
CA VAL A 422 14.47 6.87 -1.25
C VAL A 422 15.02 5.79 -2.18
N LEU A 423 15.40 6.17 -3.39
CA LEU A 423 16.11 5.29 -4.33
C LEU A 423 17.59 5.61 -4.25
N ARG A 424 18.43 4.61 -3.98
CA ARG A 424 19.86 4.82 -3.72
C ARG A 424 20.74 3.63 -4.12
N GLY A 425 22.05 3.89 -4.20
CA GLY A 425 23.10 2.90 -4.40
C GLY A 425 23.33 2.52 -5.86
N SER A 426 24.45 1.85 -6.15
CA SER A 426 24.81 1.36 -7.50
C SER A 426 23.81 0.35 -8.03
N ASP A 427 23.23 -0.46 -7.15
CA ASP A 427 22.25 -1.49 -7.50
C ASP A 427 20.81 -0.96 -7.49
N ALA A 428 20.66 0.36 -7.31
CA ALA A 428 19.40 1.08 -7.34
C ALA A 428 18.30 0.37 -6.50
N THR A 429 18.50 0.36 -5.18
CA THR A 429 17.54 -0.19 -4.21
C THR A 429 16.59 0.88 -3.72
N ALA A 430 15.31 0.51 -3.54
CA ALA A 430 14.29 1.38 -2.99
C ALA A 430 14.11 1.18 -1.48
N TRP A 431 13.90 2.28 -0.77
CA TRP A 431 13.71 2.32 0.67
C TRP A 431 12.51 3.20 1.00
N VAL A 432 11.82 2.89 2.08
CA VAL A 432 10.81 3.76 2.68
C VAL A 432 11.24 4.17 4.08
N GLY A 433 11.13 5.47 4.38
CA GLY A 433 11.45 6.02 5.69
C GLY A 433 10.39 7.01 6.15
N VAL A 434 10.53 7.50 7.37
CA VAL A 434 9.67 8.56 7.94
C VAL A 434 10.36 9.92 7.85
N VAL A 435 9.58 10.97 7.59
CA VAL A 435 10.05 12.35 7.52
C VAL A 435 9.77 13.03 8.85
N GLU A 436 10.83 13.24 9.63
CA GLU A 436 10.75 14.03 10.85
C GLU A 436 10.64 15.52 10.51
N ARG A 437 9.73 16.23 11.18
CA ARG A 437 9.46 17.65 10.96
C ARG A 437 9.40 18.42 12.26
N GLU A 438 9.68 19.71 12.19
CA GLU A 438 9.34 20.67 13.23
C GLU A 438 7.83 20.98 13.18
N ALA A 439 7.29 21.57 14.25
CA ALA A 439 5.89 21.99 14.32
C ALA A 439 5.47 22.99 13.21
N SER A 440 6.43 23.64 12.57
CA SER A 440 6.26 24.50 11.39
C SER A 440 6.02 23.72 10.09
N GLY A 441 6.14 22.40 10.08
CA GLY A 441 6.15 21.54 8.90
C GLY A 441 7.52 21.49 8.20
N ARG A 442 8.56 22.17 8.72
CA ARG A 442 9.92 22.16 8.17
C ARG A 442 10.55 20.77 8.36
N PRO A 443 11.03 20.11 7.28
CA PRO A 443 11.65 18.80 7.40
C PRO A 443 13.03 18.90 8.06
N VAL A 444 13.35 17.91 8.91
CA VAL A 444 14.60 17.82 9.69
C VAL A 444 15.43 16.62 9.25
N ALA A 445 14.81 15.45 9.13
CA ALA A 445 15.48 14.22 8.78
C ALA A 445 14.55 13.21 8.10
N ILE A 446 15.14 12.28 7.36
CA ILE A 446 14.49 11.03 6.94
C ILE A 446 15.12 9.90 7.75
N ARG A 447 14.32 9.15 8.50
CA ARG A 447 14.72 8.13 9.47
C ARG A 447 14.00 6.80 9.23
N SER A 448 14.44 5.78 9.99
CA SER A 448 13.83 4.45 10.00
C SER A 448 13.65 3.89 8.58
N LEU A 449 14.73 3.90 7.81
CA LEU A 449 14.72 3.41 6.43
C LEU A 449 14.59 1.88 6.42
N GLU A 450 13.52 1.40 5.84
CA GLU A 450 13.25 -0.01 5.58
C GLU A 450 13.38 -0.28 4.08
N GLN A 451 14.14 -1.30 3.69
CA GLN A 451 14.31 -1.65 2.28
C GLN A 451 13.00 -2.24 1.72
N ILE A 452 12.62 -1.79 0.53
CA ILE A 452 11.52 -2.38 -0.23
C ILE A 452 12.13 -3.50 -1.08
N PRO A 453 11.91 -4.79 -0.72
CA PRO A 453 12.49 -5.88 -1.48
C PRO A 453 11.82 -6.01 -2.84
N VAL A 454 12.61 -6.19 -3.90
CA VAL A 454 12.20 -6.64 -5.22
C VAL A 454 12.72 -8.06 -5.43
N GLU A 455 11.94 -8.89 -6.11
CA GLU A 455 12.31 -10.31 -6.27
C GLU A 455 13.52 -10.48 -7.19
N HIS A 456 13.54 -9.71 -8.28
CA HIS A 456 14.61 -9.73 -9.28
C HIS A 456 14.87 -8.32 -9.82
N GLY A 457 16.07 -8.08 -10.33
CA GLY A 457 16.41 -6.85 -11.02
C GLY A 457 16.81 -5.67 -10.14
N SER A 458 16.78 -4.48 -10.72
CA SER A 458 17.09 -3.19 -10.09
C SER A 458 15.93 -2.21 -10.26
N VAL A 459 15.73 -1.34 -9.26
CA VAL A 459 14.66 -0.34 -9.31
C VAL A 459 15.10 0.85 -10.15
N VAL A 460 14.36 1.16 -11.21
CA VAL A 460 14.65 2.29 -12.11
C VAL A 460 14.12 3.60 -11.53
N ASP A 461 12.87 3.63 -11.05
CA ASP A 461 12.23 4.77 -10.40
C ASP A 461 11.11 4.30 -9.46
N VAL A 462 10.68 5.19 -8.56
CA VAL A 462 9.66 4.94 -7.54
C VAL A 462 8.67 6.11 -7.49
N SER A 463 7.40 5.83 -7.17
CA SER A 463 6.39 6.86 -7.00
C SER A 463 5.30 6.43 -6.02
N TRP A 464 4.73 7.40 -5.31
CA TRP A 464 3.54 7.20 -4.50
C TRP A 464 2.27 7.22 -5.38
N THR A 465 1.30 6.37 -5.07
CA THR A 465 -0.06 6.44 -5.60
C THR A 465 -1.05 6.98 -4.55
N THR A 466 -0.77 6.74 -3.28
CA THR A 466 -1.48 7.24 -2.11
C THR A 466 -0.48 7.39 -0.97
N SER A 467 -0.90 7.80 0.22
CA SER A 467 -0.02 7.84 1.40
C SER A 467 0.51 6.45 1.83
N THR A 468 -0.08 5.37 1.34
CA THR A 468 0.32 3.98 1.62
C THR A 468 0.47 3.11 0.38
N GLY A 469 0.12 3.60 -0.79
CA GLY A 469 0.28 2.88 -2.06
C GLY A 469 1.49 3.38 -2.83
N LEU A 470 2.24 2.49 -3.46
CA LEU A 470 3.41 2.83 -4.26
C LEU A 470 3.53 1.97 -5.51
N VAL A 471 4.28 2.47 -6.47
CA VAL A 471 4.70 1.76 -7.67
C VAL A 471 6.19 1.89 -7.87
N LEU A 472 6.81 0.85 -8.44
CA LEU A 472 8.21 0.82 -8.83
C LEU A 472 8.30 0.41 -10.30
N ALA A 473 9.19 1.05 -11.05
CA ALA A 473 9.66 0.51 -12.32
C ALA A 473 10.88 -0.36 -12.03
N VAL A 474 10.82 -1.63 -12.38
CA VAL A 474 11.89 -2.62 -12.10
C VAL A 474 12.44 -3.14 -13.42
N ARG A 475 13.76 -3.17 -13.52
CA ARG A 475 14.49 -3.67 -14.68
C ARG A 475 15.09 -5.02 -14.39
N GLU A 476 14.72 -6.02 -15.17
CA GLU A 476 15.32 -7.35 -15.14
C GLU A 476 16.27 -7.56 -16.33
N SER A 477 17.30 -8.39 -16.12
CA SER A 477 18.27 -8.65 -17.18
C SER A 477 17.67 -9.57 -18.26
N GLY A 478 17.54 -9.04 -19.48
CA GLY A 478 17.06 -9.80 -20.64
C GLY A 478 15.54 -9.89 -20.78
N GLU A 479 14.80 -9.20 -19.93
CA GLU A 479 13.34 -9.12 -19.96
C GLU A 479 12.85 -7.68 -20.11
N ASP A 480 11.53 -7.51 -20.34
CA ASP A 480 10.87 -6.22 -20.36
C ASP A 480 10.85 -5.62 -18.95
N ASP A 481 10.99 -4.30 -18.87
CA ASP A 481 10.84 -3.59 -17.59
C ASP A 481 9.44 -3.87 -17.00
N GLN A 482 9.35 -4.00 -15.67
CA GLN A 482 8.10 -4.32 -14.94
C GLN A 482 7.60 -3.13 -14.15
N LEU A 483 6.28 -2.91 -14.16
CA LEU A 483 5.58 -2.05 -13.19
C LEU A 483 5.17 -2.91 -12.00
N VAL A 484 5.82 -2.73 -10.88
CA VAL A 484 5.47 -3.38 -9.61
C VAL A 484 4.56 -2.43 -8.83
N THR A 485 3.37 -2.87 -8.52
CA THR A 485 2.39 -2.12 -7.70
C THR A 485 2.24 -2.81 -6.36
N MET A 486 2.30 -2.06 -5.28
CA MET A 486 2.06 -2.61 -3.95
C MET A 486 1.60 -1.54 -2.95
N PRO A 487 0.71 -1.88 -1.99
CA PRO A 487 0.54 -1.08 -0.79
C PRO A 487 1.74 -1.28 0.16
N LEU A 488 2.04 -0.31 1.01
CA LEU A 488 2.97 -0.51 2.12
C LEU A 488 2.50 -1.69 2.98
N GLY A 489 3.43 -2.54 3.37
CA GLY A 489 3.12 -3.76 4.12
C GLY A 489 2.30 -4.79 3.34
N GLY A 490 2.11 -4.62 2.04
CA GLY A 490 1.33 -5.53 1.20
C GLY A 490 2.16 -6.41 0.28
N LEU A 491 1.46 -7.25 -0.46
CA LEU A 491 2.04 -8.13 -1.48
C LEU A 491 2.05 -7.40 -2.84
N PRO A 492 3.10 -7.58 -3.67
CA PRO A 492 3.20 -6.95 -4.97
C PRO A 492 2.32 -7.61 -6.03
N SER A 493 2.01 -6.82 -7.07
CA SER A 493 1.52 -7.30 -8.35
C SER A 493 2.34 -6.66 -9.48
N ASN A 494 2.65 -7.41 -10.52
CA ASN A 494 3.54 -7.01 -11.59
C ASN A 494 2.81 -6.96 -12.93
N VAL A 495 3.20 -5.98 -13.78
CA VAL A 495 2.71 -5.83 -15.15
C VAL A 495 3.89 -5.40 -16.04
N SER A 496 4.07 -6.04 -17.19
CA SER A 496 5.12 -5.66 -18.15
C SER A 496 4.90 -4.25 -18.70
N LEU A 497 5.99 -3.50 -18.84
CA LEU A 497 6.00 -2.15 -19.40
C LEU A 497 6.30 -2.18 -20.91
N PRO A 498 5.68 -1.29 -21.72
CA PRO A 498 5.79 -1.32 -23.17
C PRO A 498 7.12 -0.75 -23.70
N ILE A 499 7.89 -0.05 -22.88
CA ILE A 499 9.15 0.60 -23.24
C ILE A 499 10.19 0.37 -22.14
N ARG A 500 11.47 0.54 -22.50
CA ARG A 500 12.56 0.58 -21.53
C ARG A 500 12.52 1.91 -20.77
N VAL A 501 12.18 1.86 -19.50
CA VAL A 501 11.89 3.03 -18.66
C VAL A 501 13.17 3.75 -18.23
N ALA A 502 13.16 5.08 -18.34
CA ALA A 502 14.17 5.97 -17.78
C ALA A 502 13.68 6.70 -16.52
N SER A 503 12.39 7.06 -16.48
CA SER A 503 11.73 7.64 -15.32
C SER A 503 10.24 7.32 -15.30
N MET A 504 9.64 7.35 -14.11
CA MET A 504 8.23 7.01 -13.88
C MET A 504 7.62 7.93 -12.81
N SER A 505 6.33 8.19 -12.94
CA SER A 505 5.53 8.83 -11.88
C SER A 505 4.10 8.31 -11.91
N ALA A 506 3.45 8.26 -10.75
CA ALA A 506 2.06 7.84 -10.62
C ALA A 506 1.19 8.95 -10.05
N GLY A 507 -0.07 9.00 -10.52
CA GLY A 507 -1.08 9.95 -10.06
C GLY A 507 -2.22 9.23 -9.36
N GLY A 508 -2.44 9.42 -8.09
CA GLY A 508 -3.62 8.99 -7.33
C GLY A 508 -4.03 7.50 -7.38
N SER A 509 -3.51 6.73 -8.33
CA SER A 509 -3.76 5.30 -8.48
C SER A 509 -2.70 4.62 -9.35
N SER A 510 -2.57 3.29 -9.24
CA SER A 510 -1.69 2.48 -10.10
C SER A 510 -2.16 2.36 -11.56
N SER A 511 -3.36 2.82 -11.87
CA SER A 511 -3.88 2.92 -13.24
C SER A 511 -3.56 4.25 -13.90
N LEU A 512 -3.09 5.24 -13.16
CA LEU A 512 -2.60 6.54 -13.64
C LEU A 512 -1.10 6.59 -13.46
N VAL A 513 -0.35 6.16 -14.48
CA VAL A 513 1.11 6.14 -14.46
C VAL A 513 1.62 6.81 -15.74
N VAL A 514 2.64 7.64 -15.63
CA VAL A 514 3.39 8.17 -16.75
C VAL A 514 4.80 7.57 -16.72
N ILE A 515 5.29 7.15 -17.87
CA ILE A 515 6.65 6.64 -18.06
C ILE A 515 7.34 7.40 -19.19
N THR A 516 8.62 7.65 -19.00
CA THR A 516 9.51 8.20 -20.03
C THR A 516 10.61 7.16 -20.30
N GLY A 517 10.95 6.93 -21.53
CA GLY A 517 11.97 5.94 -21.87
C GLY A 517 12.13 5.77 -23.37
N THR A 518 12.63 4.60 -23.77
CA THR A 518 12.91 4.27 -25.18
C THR A 518 12.16 3.02 -25.60
N ASP A 519 11.57 3.05 -26.80
CA ASP A 519 10.97 1.88 -27.42
C ASP A 519 12.02 0.88 -27.93
N ALA A 520 11.59 -0.24 -28.48
CA ALA A 520 12.46 -1.27 -29.03
C ALA A 520 13.30 -0.79 -30.23
N ALA A 521 12.91 0.31 -30.90
CA ALA A 521 13.65 0.95 -32.00
C ALA A 521 14.63 2.02 -31.50
N GLY A 522 14.69 2.30 -30.20
CA GLY A 522 15.53 3.33 -29.59
C GLY A 522 14.94 4.74 -29.69
N LYS A 523 13.67 4.90 -30.03
CA LYS A 523 12.97 6.20 -30.04
C LYS A 523 12.54 6.56 -28.61
N GLU A 524 12.81 7.80 -28.21
CA GLU A 524 12.33 8.35 -26.95
C GLU A 524 10.81 8.54 -26.99
N GLU A 525 10.13 8.09 -25.96
CA GLU A 525 8.68 8.17 -25.80
C GLU A 525 8.29 8.57 -24.38
N VAL A 526 7.18 9.30 -24.29
CA VAL A 526 6.49 9.59 -23.03
C VAL A 526 5.08 9.02 -23.14
N LEU A 527 4.77 8.03 -22.30
CA LEU A 527 3.52 7.30 -22.34
C LEU A 527 2.74 7.49 -21.04
N ILE A 528 1.43 7.71 -21.16
CA ILE A 528 0.49 7.74 -20.03
C ILE A 528 -0.33 6.46 -20.03
N ARG A 529 -0.43 5.82 -18.87
CA ARG A 529 -1.36 4.73 -18.62
C ARG A 529 -2.71 5.27 -18.17
N SER A 530 -3.79 4.79 -18.79
CA SER A 530 -5.17 5.00 -18.34
C SER A 530 -5.88 3.65 -18.30
N GLY A 531 -6.10 3.12 -17.10
CA GLY A 531 -6.56 1.75 -16.93
C GLY A 531 -5.52 0.73 -17.41
N ALA A 532 -5.87 -0.05 -18.44
CA ALA A 532 -4.98 -1.05 -19.04
C ALA A 532 -4.22 -0.55 -20.29
N LEU A 533 -4.52 0.64 -20.79
CA LEU A 533 -3.99 1.15 -22.05
C LEU A 533 -2.87 2.17 -21.83
N TRP A 534 -1.86 2.11 -22.70
CA TRP A 534 -0.80 3.10 -22.82
C TRP A 534 -1.07 4.01 -24.01
N GLN A 535 -0.91 5.31 -23.85
CA GLN A 535 -1.15 6.34 -24.85
C GLN A 535 -0.01 7.36 -24.84
N ASN A 536 0.31 7.91 -26.01
CA ASN A 536 1.30 8.98 -26.11
C ASN A 536 0.74 10.26 -25.45
N VAL A 537 1.60 11.01 -24.78
CA VAL A 537 1.32 12.38 -24.38
C VAL A 537 1.30 13.32 -25.59
N PRO A 538 0.80 14.58 -25.49
CA PRO A 538 0.93 15.58 -26.54
C PRO A 538 2.36 15.73 -27.03
N ASP A 539 2.54 15.97 -28.34
CA ASP A 539 3.84 16.10 -28.99
C ASP A 539 4.72 17.22 -28.36
N GLY A 540 6.02 17.01 -28.39
CA GLY A 540 7.02 17.99 -27.93
C GLY A 540 7.43 17.87 -26.47
N LEU A 541 6.85 16.95 -25.70
CA LEU A 541 7.29 16.63 -24.35
C LEU A 541 8.42 15.60 -24.37
N THR A 542 9.44 15.83 -23.56
CA THR A 542 10.59 14.92 -23.34
C THR A 542 10.50 14.24 -21.97
N SER A 543 9.73 14.79 -21.05
CA SER A 543 9.43 14.18 -19.75
C SER A 543 8.10 14.69 -19.20
N ALA A 544 7.42 13.86 -18.41
CA ALA A 544 6.20 14.27 -17.70
C ALA A 544 6.12 13.53 -16.35
N ARG A 545 5.52 14.19 -15.34
CA ARG A 545 5.32 13.61 -14.02
C ARG A 545 4.03 14.12 -13.39
N TYR A 546 3.41 13.25 -12.59
CA TYR A 546 2.32 13.60 -11.71
C TYR A 546 2.80 14.36 -10.46
N ALA A 547 1.86 14.93 -9.71
CA ALA A 547 2.14 15.66 -8.48
C ALA A 547 2.84 14.81 -7.40
N GLY A 548 3.83 15.41 -6.69
CA GLY A 548 4.53 14.77 -5.58
C GLY A 548 6.06 14.76 -5.62
#